data_2ef9aff5773799d7139f0f2709f119f7
#
_entry.id   2ef9aff5773799d7139f0f2709f119f7
#
_cell.length_a   1.000
_cell.length_b   1.000
_cell.length_c   1.000
_cell.angle_alpha   90.00
_cell.angle_beta   90.00
_cell.angle_gamma   90.00
#
_symmetry.space_group_name_H-M   'P 1'
#
loop_
_entity.id
_entity.type
_entity.pdbx_description
1 polymer ?
#
loop_
_entity_poly.entity_id
_entity_poly.type
_entity_poly.pdbx_seq_one_letter_code
_entity_poly.pdbx_strand_id
1 'polypeptide(L)'
;MAPGKDSIYLLSGIAVCADCGALMTRKVSTVNGKKYVYYMCSNNKKNKKCSSHRIKEADLESRVFDTLRDMTAILLDADEVIKEAGNSANFRIDQKKTKERVSAKEKEITKYNQMLVSLYEDYRDGIVDKSDFAIIKESFEVKRAEAEKAIDRLQKEAENIAAGIERDTEWLEEHRKWKTMPSLTRNVVVSLIQSVKVYEGGDIEIVLDCDDEYRKIVARAGELERQYDAERLVV
;
A
#
# COMPACT_ATOMS: atom_id res chain seq x y z
N MET A 1 12.13 -19.11 -36.50
CA MET A 1 13.21 -18.19 -36.90
C MET A 1 13.93 -17.73 -35.65
N ALA A 2 15.25 -17.80 -35.58
CA ALA A 2 15.98 -17.20 -34.48
C ALA A 2 15.86 -15.66 -34.58
N PRO A 3 15.52 -14.96 -33.49
CA PRO A 3 15.47 -13.49 -33.52
C PRO A 3 16.83 -12.93 -33.89
N GLY A 4 16.83 -11.86 -34.69
CA GLY A 4 18.04 -11.19 -35.13
C GLY A 4 18.90 -10.65 -34.00
N LYS A 5 20.12 -10.17 -34.30
CA LYS A 5 21.10 -9.65 -33.33
C LYS A 5 20.56 -8.51 -32.43
N ASP A 6 19.48 -7.85 -32.85
CA ASP A 6 18.87 -6.69 -32.17
C ASP A 6 17.59 -7.04 -31.37
N SER A 7 17.24 -8.33 -31.26
CA SER A 7 16.05 -8.72 -30.50
C SER A 7 16.31 -8.66 -29.00
N ILE A 8 15.54 -7.82 -28.29
CA ILE A 8 15.53 -7.75 -26.84
C ILE A 8 14.70 -8.92 -26.30
N TYR A 9 15.35 -9.83 -25.57
CA TYR A 9 14.67 -10.97 -24.94
C TYR A 9 13.87 -10.53 -23.72
N LEU A 10 12.89 -11.36 -23.33
CA LEU A 10 11.89 -11.06 -22.32
C LEU A 10 12.47 -10.48 -21.03
N LEU A 11 13.51 -11.09 -20.48
CA LEU A 11 14.14 -10.71 -19.21
C LEU A 11 15.52 -10.04 -19.34
N SER A 12 15.88 -9.62 -20.55
CA SER A 12 17.16 -8.92 -20.78
C SER A 12 17.22 -7.60 -20.01
N GLY A 13 18.28 -7.39 -19.22
CA GLY A 13 18.48 -6.20 -18.41
C GLY A 13 17.64 -6.15 -17.12
N ILE A 14 16.78 -7.14 -16.87
CA ILE A 14 15.91 -7.22 -15.70
C ILE A 14 16.37 -8.34 -14.75
N ALA A 15 16.83 -9.47 -15.28
CA ALA A 15 17.36 -10.56 -14.46
C ALA A 15 18.73 -10.21 -13.90
N VAL A 16 18.87 -10.28 -12.56
CA VAL A 16 20.10 -9.99 -11.81
C VAL A 16 20.48 -11.16 -10.91
N CYS A 17 21.76 -11.29 -10.61
CA CYS A 17 22.24 -12.25 -9.63
C CYS A 17 21.91 -11.76 -8.21
N ALA A 18 21.28 -12.57 -7.40
CA ALA A 18 20.90 -12.22 -6.03
C ALA A 18 22.12 -11.94 -5.13
N ASP A 19 23.24 -12.67 -5.33
CA ASP A 19 24.42 -12.55 -4.47
C ASP A 19 25.30 -11.35 -4.79
N CYS A 20 25.48 -11.03 -6.09
CA CYS A 20 26.43 -9.98 -6.49
C CYS A 20 25.81 -8.80 -7.23
N GLY A 21 24.51 -8.79 -7.46
CA GLY A 21 23.77 -7.72 -8.16
C GLY A 21 24.07 -7.60 -9.66
N ALA A 22 24.97 -8.42 -10.21
CA ALA A 22 25.35 -8.33 -11.62
C ALA A 22 24.23 -8.84 -12.52
N LEU A 23 24.09 -8.21 -13.69
CA LEU A 23 23.14 -8.64 -14.70
C LEU A 23 23.38 -10.10 -15.12
N MET A 24 22.30 -10.84 -15.29
CA MET A 24 22.32 -12.18 -15.85
C MET A 24 22.44 -12.09 -17.38
N THR A 25 23.36 -12.86 -17.94
CA THR A 25 23.61 -12.89 -19.39
C THR A 25 22.97 -14.12 -20.01
N ARG A 26 22.14 -13.92 -21.03
CA ARG A 26 21.56 -15.01 -21.82
C ARG A 26 22.63 -15.73 -22.64
N LYS A 27 22.66 -17.05 -22.56
CA LYS A 27 23.55 -17.91 -23.35
C LYS A 27 22.80 -19.01 -24.05
N VAL A 28 23.19 -19.28 -25.26
CA VAL A 28 22.72 -20.43 -26.06
C VAL A 28 23.84 -21.45 -26.18
N SER A 29 23.56 -22.70 -25.83
CA SER A 29 24.46 -23.82 -26.00
C SER A 29 23.78 -24.87 -26.90
N THR A 30 24.48 -25.44 -27.83
CA THR A 30 23.97 -26.53 -28.66
C THR A 30 24.72 -27.81 -28.30
N VAL A 31 24.00 -28.84 -27.89
CA VAL A 31 24.55 -30.15 -27.54
C VAL A 31 23.74 -31.20 -28.29
N ASN A 32 24.39 -32.03 -29.08
CA ASN A 32 23.75 -33.08 -29.90
C ASN A 32 22.59 -32.54 -30.77
N GLY A 33 22.75 -31.39 -31.40
CA GLY A 33 21.74 -30.73 -32.25
C GLY A 33 20.60 -30.05 -31.49
N LYS A 34 20.49 -30.19 -30.14
CA LYS A 34 19.51 -29.54 -29.29
C LYS A 34 20.04 -28.22 -28.77
N LYS A 35 19.23 -27.15 -28.85
CA LYS A 35 19.55 -25.83 -28.31
C LYS A 35 19.08 -25.73 -26.87
N TYR A 36 19.97 -25.29 -25.99
CA TYR A 36 19.70 -25.00 -24.58
C TYR A 36 19.98 -23.54 -24.34
N VAL A 37 19.03 -22.84 -23.72
CA VAL A 37 19.14 -21.42 -23.44
C VAL A 37 19.14 -21.22 -21.93
N TYR A 38 20.11 -20.45 -21.44
CA TYR A 38 20.32 -20.20 -20.03
C TYR A 38 20.59 -18.73 -19.75
N TYR A 39 20.16 -18.25 -18.59
CA TYR A 39 20.67 -17.06 -17.96
C TYR A 39 21.82 -17.42 -16.99
N MET A 40 22.92 -16.67 -17.02
CA MET A 40 24.08 -16.88 -16.17
C MET A 40 24.58 -15.57 -15.60
N CYS A 41 25.06 -15.58 -14.36
CA CYS A 41 25.70 -14.43 -13.75
C CYS A 41 26.91 -13.93 -14.58
N SER A 42 26.91 -12.64 -14.92
CA SER A 42 28.00 -12.06 -15.74
C SER A 42 29.35 -12.03 -15.01
N ASN A 43 29.35 -11.89 -13.68
CA ASN A 43 30.57 -11.90 -12.85
C ASN A 43 31.16 -13.32 -12.71
N ASN A 44 30.33 -14.36 -12.66
CA ASN A 44 30.84 -15.72 -12.72
C ASN A 44 31.51 -16.00 -14.06
N LYS A 45 30.90 -15.54 -15.18
CA LYS A 45 31.41 -15.75 -16.52
C LYS A 45 32.77 -15.05 -16.77
N LYS A 46 32.89 -13.78 -16.32
CA LYS A 46 34.06 -12.95 -16.64
C LYS A 46 35.26 -13.20 -15.70
N ASN A 47 35.01 -13.29 -14.42
CA ASN A 47 36.06 -13.18 -13.40
C ASN A 47 36.05 -14.28 -12.34
N LYS A 48 35.08 -15.21 -12.38
CA LYS A 48 34.83 -16.23 -11.35
C LYS A 48 34.67 -15.61 -9.92
N LYS A 49 34.21 -14.36 -9.86
CA LYS A 49 34.01 -13.62 -8.59
C LYS A 49 32.69 -13.91 -7.90
N CYS A 50 31.87 -14.77 -8.48
CA CYS A 50 30.60 -15.18 -7.92
C CYS A 50 30.41 -16.67 -8.13
N SER A 51 29.59 -17.33 -7.31
CA SER A 51 29.21 -18.72 -7.49
C SER A 51 28.40 -18.92 -8.79
N SER A 52 28.22 -20.17 -9.20
CA SER A 52 27.61 -20.49 -10.50
C SER A 52 26.09 -20.34 -10.47
N HIS A 53 25.59 -19.11 -10.57
CA HIS A 53 24.19 -18.85 -10.79
C HIS A 53 23.81 -19.08 -12.24
N ARG A 54 23.02 -20.11 -12.48
CA ARG A 54 22.54 -20.49 -13.82
C ARG A 54 21.12 -21.04 -13.76
N ILE A 55 20.24 -20.52 -14.59
CA ILE A 55 18.85 -20.97 -14.71
C ILE A 55 18.50 -21.11 -16.19
N LYS A 56 17.69 -22.12 -16.58
CA LYS A 56 17.17 -22.20 -17.95
C LYS A 56 16.20 -21.07 -18.22
N GLU A 57 16.22 -20.55 -19.46
CA GLU A 57 15.32 -19.47 -19.87
C GLU A 57 13.85 -19.83 -19.64
N ALA A 58 13.42 -21.01 -20.10
CA ALA A 58 12.04 -21.45 -19.96
C ALA A 58 11.63 -21.60 -18.47
N ASP A 59 12.53 -22.10 -17.62
CA ASP A 59 12.24 -22.26 -16.18
C ASP A 59 12.13 -20.87 -15.51
N LEU A 60 12.99 -19.92 -15.90
CA LEU A 60 12.94 -18.54 -15.36
C LEU A 60 11.67 -17.81 -15.81
N GLU A 61 11.33 -17.89 -17.10
CA GLU A 61 10.12 -17.27 -17.65
C GLU A 61 8.84 -17.85 -17.03
N SER A 62 8.77 -19.18 -16.84
CA SER A 62 7.65 -19.83 -16.16
C SER A 62 7.52 -19.37 -14.71
N ARG A 63 8.61 -19.35 -13.95
CA ARG A 63 8.60 -18.90 -12.56
C ARG A 63 8.18 -17.44 -12.41
N VAL A 64 8.68 -16.55 -13.31
CA VAL A 64 8.26 -15.15 -13.33
C VAL A 64 6.76 -15.03 -13.63
N PHE A 65 6.26 -15.80 -14.59
CA PHE A 65 4.84 -15.79 -14.94
C PHE A 65 3.97 -16.29 -13.75
N ASP A 66 4.34 -17.40 -13.16
CA ASP A 66 3.60 -17.97 -12.02
C ASP A 66 3.60 -17.03 -10.83
N THR A 67 4.75 -16.41 -10.49
CA THR A 67 4.83 -15.44 -9.39
C THR A 67 3.96 -14.20 -9.65
N LEU A 68 4.00 -13.63 -10.87
CA LEU A 68 3.15 -12.49 -11.21
C LEU A 68 1.66 -12.84 -11.16
N ARG A 69 1.29 -14.05 -11.58
CA ARG A 69 -0.09 -14.53 -11.49
C ARG A 69 -0.54 -14.63 -10.03
N ASP A 70 0.29 -15.18 -9.16
CA ASP A 70 -0.02 -15.32 -7.74
C ASP A 70 -0.11 -13.94 -7.05
N MET A 71 0.80 -13.01 -7.35
CA MET A 71 0.72 -11.63 -6.87
C MET A 71 -0.54 -10.91 -7.36
N THR A 72 -0.96 -11.17 -8.60
CA THR A 72 -2.21 -10.61 -9.14
C THR A 72 -3.44 -11.20 -8.45
N ALA A 73 -3.43 -12.49 -8.13
CA ALA A 73 -4.52 -13.11 -7.36
C ALA A 73 -4.67 -12.47 -5.98
N ILE A 74 -3.56 -12.27 -5.27
CA ILE A 74 -3.55 -11.58 -3.96
C ILE A 74 -4.10 -10.15 -4.07
N LEU A 75 -3.77 -9.41 -5.13
CA LEU A 75 -4.32 -8.06 -5.35
C LEU A 75 -5.82 -8.08 -5.61
N LEU A 76 -6.33 -9.10 -6.28
CA LEU A 76 -7.77 -9.23 -6.52
C LEU A 76 -8.55 -9.55 -5.25
N ASP A 77 -8.01 -10.43 -4.41
CA ASP A 77 -8.58 -10.72 -3.10
C ASP A 77 -8.57 -9.44 -2.23
N ALA A 78 -7.47 -8.68 -2.25
CA ALA A 78 -7.37 -7.39 -1.57
C ALA A 78 -8.39 -6.35 -2.09
N ASP A 79 -8.62 -6.29 -3.41
CA ASP A 79 -9.62 -5.41 -4.05
C ASP A 79 -11.05 -5.73 -3.55
N GLU A 80 -11.40 -7.02 -3.45
CA GLU A 80 -12.71 -7.43 -2.92
C GLU A 80 -12.85 -7.01 -1.45
N VAL A 81 -11.86 -7.29 -0.61
CA VAL A 81 -11.87 -6.90 0.82
C VAL A 81 -11.97 -5.38 1.00
N ILE A 82 -11.20 -4.59 0.27
CA ILE A 82 -11.23 -3.11 0.38
C ILE A 82 -12.59 -2.55 -0.08
N LYS A 83 -13.18 -3.09 -1.14
CA LYS A 83 -14.51 -2.68 -1.63
C LYS A 83 -15.61 -3.06 -0.66
N GLU A 84 -15.58 -4.27 -0.13
CA GLU A 84 -16.54 -4.70 0.89
C GLU A 84 -16.41 -3.82 2.13
N ALA A 85 -15.19 -3.49 2.56
CA ALA A 85 -14.94 -2.58 3.66
C ALA A 85 -15.55 -1.20 3.41
N GLY A 86 -15.28 -0.59 2.27
CA GLY A 86 -15.81 0.73 1.91
C GLY A 86 -17.34 0.78 1.80
N ASN A 87 -17.97 -0.33 1.43
CA ASN A 87 -19.42 -0.46 1.30
C ASN A 87 -20.12 -1.02 2.54
N SER A 88 -19.35 -1.46 3.54
CA SER A 88 -19.91 -2.16 4.71
C SER A 88 -20.81 -1.28 5.55
N ALA A 89 -21.77 -1.94 6.22
CA ALA A 89 -22.63 -1.29 7.23
C ALA A 89 -21.77 -0.71 8.36
N ASN A 90 -20.69 -1.38 8.74
CA ASN A 90 -19.78 -0.97 9.81
C ASN A 90 -19.04 0.32 9.48
N PHE A 91 -18.51 0.48 8.26
CA PHE A 91 -17.91 1.74 7.81
C PHE A 91 -18.89 2.92 7.91
N ARG A 92 -20.16 2.68 7.54
CA ARG A 92 -21.22 3.70 7.67
C ARG A 92 -21.54 4.00 9.13
N ILE A 93 -21.55 2.99 9.99
CA ILE A 93 -21.75 3.14 11.44
C ILE A 93 -20.61 3.93 12.05
N ASP A 94 -19.37 3.65 11.69
CA ASP A 94 -18.20 4.37 12.22
C ASP A 94 -18.15 5.82 11.72
N GLN A 95 -18.49 6.07 10.47
CA GLN A 95 -18.71 7.44 9.99
C GLN A 95 -19.81 8.17 10.79
N LYS A 96 -20.94 7.49 11.09
CA LYS A 96 -22.00 8.05 11.88
C LYS A 96 -21.55 8.34 13.32
N LYS A 97 -20.86 7.40 13.96
CA LYS A 97 -20.28 7.60 15.31
C LYS A 97 -19.30 8.77 15.34
N THR A 98 -18.45 8.91 14.31
CA THR A 98 -17.52 10.06 14.21
C THR A 98 -18.28 11.37 14.09
N LYS A 99 -19.33 11.45 13.26
CA LYS A 99 -20.21 12.63 13.15
C LYS A 99 -20.91 12.96 14.47
N GLU A 100 -21.39 11.95 15.19
CA GLU A 100 -22.00 12.14 16.51
C GLU A 100 -20.99 12.67 17.55
N ARG A 101 -19.75 12.15 17.53
CA ARG A 101 -18.66 12.66 18.41
C ARG A 101 -18.27 14.11 18.09
N VAL A 102 -18.19 14.46 16.80
CA VAL A 102 -17.94 15.85 16.35
C VAL A 102 -19.09 16.75 16.84
N SER A 103 -20.35 16.34 16.61
CA SER A 103 -21.52 17.12 17.05
C SER A 103 -21.58 17.30 18.59
N ALA A 104 -21.16 16.30 19.35
CA ALA A 104 -21.05 16.45 20.81
C ALA A 104 -20.01 17.50 21.21
N LYS A 105 -18.86 17.55 20.52
CA LYS A 105 -17.82 18.56 20.76
C LYS A 105 -18.25 19.97 20.32
N GLU A 106 -18.99 20.10 19.24
CA GLU A 106 -19.59 21.39 18.83
C GLU A 106 -20.56 21.93 19.89
N LYS A 107 -21.36 21.05 20.50
CA LYS A 107 -22.24 21.42 21.63
C LYS A 107 -21.44 21.85 22.87
N GLU A 108 -20.31 21.22 23.16
CA GLU A 108 -19.41 21.65 24.25
C GLU A 108 -18.85 23.05 23.96
N ILE A 109 -18.41 23.36 22.75
CA ILE A 109 -17.95 24.69 22.32
C ILE A 109 -19.05 25.72 22.51
N THR A 110 -20.27 25.41 22.04
CA THR A 110 -21.43 26.31 22.19
C THR A 110 -21.71 26.60 23.66
N LYS A 111 -21.64 25.58 24.51
CA LYS A 111 -21.81 25.73 25.97
C LYS A 111 -20.75 26.64 26.58
N TYR A 112 -19.46 26.45 26.23
CA TYR A 112 -18.40 27.32 26.76
C TYR A 112 -18.52 28.77 26.27
N ASN A 113 -18.96 28.99 25.01
CA ASN A 113 -19.24 30.33 24.51
C ASN A 113 -20.38 31.01 25.29
N GLN A 114 -21.46 30.29 25.61
CA GLN A 114 -22.56 30.79 26.45
C GLN A 114 -22.07 31.13 27.85
N MET A 115 -21.26 30.25 28.47
CA MET A 115 -20.67 30.50 29.80
C MET A 115 -19.75 31.72 29.80
N LEU A 116 -18.99 31.96 28.73
CA LEU A 116 -18.16 33.17 28.60
C LEU A 116 -19.02 34.44 28.51
N VAL A 117 -20.16 34.39 27.84
CA VAL A 117 -21.11 35.52 27.78
C VAL A 117 -21.70 35.80 29.15
N SER A 118 -22.23 34.77 29.85
CA SER A 118 -22.75 34.94 31.21
C SER A 118 -21.70 35.42 32.20
N LEU A 119 -20.46 34.91 32.11
CA LEU A 119 -19.36 35.36 32.95
C LEU A 119 -19.04 36.85 32.75
N TYR A 120 -19.14 37.34 31.49
CA TYR A 120 -18.96 38.75 31.19
C TYR A 120 -20.08 39.60 31.75
N GLU A 121 -21.34 39.15 31.75
CA GLU A 121 -22.48 39.81 32.36
C GLU A 121 -22.32 39.91 33.89
N ASP A 122 -21.94 38.80 34.53
CA ASP A 122 -21.67 38.76 35.99
C ASP A 122 -20.53 39.73 36.40
N TYR A 123 -19.46 39.78 35.60
CA TYR A 123 -18.37 40.74 35.83
C TYR A 123 -18.83 42.20 35.67
N ARG A 124 -19.63 42.51 34.62
CA ARG A 124 -20.18 43.85 34.40
C ARG A 124 -21.10 44.27 35.54
N ASP A 125 -21.87 43.33 36.08
CA ASP A 125 -22.83 43.60 37.17
C ASP A 125 -22.19 43.58 38.55
N GLY A 126 -20.85 43.37 38.62
CA GLY A 126 -20.07 43.38 39.86
C GLY A 126 -20.19 42.13 40.75
N ILE A 127 -20.80 41.09 40.21
CA ILE A 127 -20.97 39.79 40.93
C ILE A 127 -19.62 39.02 41.00
N VAL A 128 -18.79 39.12 39.95
CA VAL A 128 -17.48 38.50 39.87
C VAL A 128 -16.39 39.57 39.83
N ASP A 129 -15.34 39.45 40.59
CA ASP A 129 -14.24 40.40 40.57
C ASP A 129 -13.30 40.15 39.35
N LYS A 130 -12.37 41.09 39.13
CA LYS A 130 -11.47 41.09 37.96
C LYS A 130 -10.52 39.87 37.97
N SER A 131 -10.10 39.41 39.15
CA SER A 131 -9.17 38.28 39.29
C SER A 131 -9.87 36.98 38.97
N ASP A 132 -11.03 36.74 39.56
CA ASP A 132 -11.84 35.54 39.35
C ASP A 132 -12.35 35.48 37.91
N PHE A 133 -12.77 36.63 37.33
CA PHE A 133 -13.13 36.73 35.90
C PHE A 133 -12.00 36.24 35.01
N ALA A 134 -10.76 36.68 35.23
CA ALA A 134 -9.62 36.28 34.39
C ALA A 134 -9.36 34.78 34.47
N ILE A 135 -9.38 34.21 35.68
CA ILE A 135 -9.11 32.77 35.91
C ILE A 135 -10.19 31.89 35.27
N ILE A 136 -11.48 32.26 35.47
CA ILE A 136 -12.60 31.49 34.95
C ILE A 136 -12.64 31.58 33.40
N LYS A 137 -12.42 32.80 32.85
CA LYS A 137 -12.34 33.04 31.42
C LYS A 137 -11.26 32.13 30.77
N GLU A 138 -10.04 32.16 31.31
CA GLU A 138 -8.94 31.33 30.81
C GLU A 138 -9.31 29.85 30.81
N SER A 139 -9.94 29.36 31.92
CA SER A 139 -10.39 27.97 32.00
C SER A 139 -11.38 27.60 30.91
N PHE A 140 -12.35 28.46 30.61
CA PHE A 140 -13.32 28.19 29.52
C PHE A 140 -12.69 28.28 28.12
N GLU A 141 -11.77 29.22 27.91
CA GLU A 141 -11.04 29.35 26.64
C GLU A 141 -10.16 28.14 26.38
N VAL A 142 -9.46 27.60 27.40
CA VAL A 142 -8.68 26.37 27.28
C VAL A 142 -9.56 25.19 26.93
N LYS A 143 -10.67 24.98 27.64
CA LYS A 143 -11.60 23.87 27.36
C LYS A 143 -12.21 23.96 25.96
N ARG A 144 -12.55 25.18 25.49
CA ARG A 144 -13.03 25.41 24.14
C ARG A 144 -11.98 25.03 23.10
N ALA A 145 -10.72 25.47 23.29
CA ALA A 145 -9.62 25.15 22.38
C ALA A 145 -9.30 23.63 22.35
N GLU A 146 -9.44 22.94 23.48
CA GLU A 146 -9.30 21.47 23.54
C GLU A 146 -10.41 20.77 22.72
N ALA A 147 -11.65 21.24 22.81
CA ALA A 147 -12.76 20.70 22.04
C ALA A 147 -12.58 20.96 20.53
N GLU A 148 -12.12 22.16 20.14
CA GLU A 148 -11.79 22.49 18.74
C GLU A 148 -10.69 21.58 18.18
N LYS A 149 -9.60 21.35 18.95
CA LYS A 149 -8.53 20.42 18.59
C LYS A 149 -9.02 18.97 18.47
N ALA A 150 -9.98 18.56 19.29
CA ALA A 150 -10.56 17.23 19.22
C ALA A 150 -11.38 17.03 17.94
N ILE A 151 -12.14 18.05 17.51
CA ILE A 151 -12.87 18.05 16.25
C ILE A 151 -11.89 17.90 15.08
N ASP A 152 -10.85 18.74 15.02
CA ASP A 152 -9.85 18.69 13.95
C ASP A 152 -9.20 17.30 13.81
N ARG A 153 -8.87 16.65 14.94
CA ARG A 153 -8.34 15.27 14.93
C ARG A 153 -9.35 14.27 14.37
N LEU A 154 -10.60 14.30 14.86
CA LEU A 154 -11.64 13.38 14.41
C LEU A 154 -11.95 13.51 12.92
N GLN A 155 -11.98 14.73 12.40
CA GLN A 155 -12.21 15.01 10.98
C GLN A 155 -11.04 14.53 10.13
N LYS A 156 -9.80 14.82 10.53
CA LYS A 156 -8.60 14.35 9.82
C LYS A 156 -8.47 12.83 9.82
N GLU A 157 -8.80 12.16 10.91
CA GLU A 157 -8.82 10.70 10.96
C GLU A 157 -9.83 10.11 9.96
N ALA A 158 -11.06 10.65 9.92
CA ALA A 158 -12.09 10.20 8.99
C ALA A 158 -11.72 10.47 7.53
N GLU A 159 -11.17 11.64 7.23
CA GLU A 159 -10.69 12.01 5.89
C GLU A 159 -9.55 11.10 5.42
N ASN A 160 -8.58 10.81 6.30
CA ASN A 160 -7.46 9.95 5.98
C ASN A 160 -7.88 8.51 5.65
N ILE A 161 -8.87 7.97 6.38
CA ILE A 161 -9.40 6.63 6.12
C ILE A 161 -10.13 6.61 4.76
N ALA A 162 -11.01 7.58 4.51
CA ALA A 162 -11.78 7.66 3.26
C ALA A 162 -10.86 7.85 2.04
N ALA A 163 -9.93 8.81 2.10
CA ALA A 163 -8.95 9.08 1.04
C ALA A 163 -8.00 7.89 0.82
N GLY A 164 -7.73 7.11 1.86
CA GLY A 164 -6.95 5.87 1.75
C GLY A 164 -7.66 4.82 0.93
N ILE A 165 -8.93 4.55 1.23
CA ILE A 165 -9.77 3.57 0.51
C ILE A 165 -9.95 3.99 -0.95
N GLU A 166 -10.24 5.26 -1.22
CA GLU A 166 -10.43 5.78 -2.58
C GLU A 166 -9.15 5.61 -3.41
N ARG A 167 -8.01 6.01 -2.89
CA ARG A 167 -6.71 5.89 -3.57
C ARG A 167 -6.34 4.45 -3.88
N ASP A 168 -6.57 3.54 -2.93
CA ASP A 168 -6.30 2.12 -3.12
C ASP A 168 -7.22 1.52 -4.18
N THR A 169 -8.50 1.92 -4.20
CA THR A 169 -9.47 1.48 -5.20
C THR A 169 -9.08 1.95 -6.60
N GLU A 170 -8.69 3.22 -6.77
CA GLU A 170 -8.21 3.76 -8.05
C GLU A 170 -6.97 3.00 -8.53
N TRP A 171 -5.99 2.80 -7.65
CA TRP A 171 -4.78 2.06 -7.97
C TRP A 171 -5.08 0.62 -8.39
N LEU A 172 -5.95 -0.07 -7.69
CA LEU A 172 -6.38 -1.44 -8.01
C LEU A 172 -7.13 -1.52 -9.34
N GLU A 173 -7.96 -0.53 -9.68
CA GLU A 173 -8.64 -0.47 -10.98
C GLU A 173 -7.67 -0.32 -12.15
N GLU A 174 -6.64 0.51 -12.00
CA GLU A 174 -5.58 0.62 -13.02
C GLU A 174 -4.84 -0.70 -13.25
N HIS A 175 -4.69 -1.51 -12.20
CA HIS A 175 -3.91 -2.76 -12.22
C HIS A 175 -4.74 -4.01 -12.53
N ARG A 176 -6.08 -3.92 -12.58
CA ARG A 176 -6.99 -5.01 -12.96
C ARG A 176 -6.71 -5.63 -14.33
N LYS A 177 -6.15 -4.86 -15.26
CA LYS A 177 -5.76 -5.38 -16.60
C LYS A 177 -4.77 -6.54 -16.54
N TRP A 178 -4.06 -6.71 -15.43
CA TRP A 178 -3.12 -7.82 -15.23
C TRP A 178 -3.82 -9.17 -14.99
N LYS A 179 -5.09 -9.15 -14.55
CA LYS A 179 -5.90 -10.36 -14.34
C LYS A 179 -6.03 -11.25 -15.59
N THR A 180 -6.11 -10.63 -16.74
CA THR A 180 -6.38 -11.32 -18.03
C THR A 180 -5.13 -11.51 -18.88
N MET A 181 -3.95 -11.50 -18.27
CA MET A 181 -2.68 -11.61 -19.01
C MET A 181 -2.46 -13.07 -19.51
N PRO A 182 -2.61 -13.33 -20.81
CA PRO A 182 -2.51 -14.70 -21.34
C PRO A 182 -1.06 -15.19 -21.44
N SER A 183 -0.10 -14.28 -21.48
CA SER A 183 1.34 -14.58 -21.59
C SER A 183 2.18 -13.36 -21.20
N LEU A 184 3.42 -13.60 -20.74
CA LEU A 184 4.39 -12.55 -20.52
C LEU A 184 4.85 -11.96 -21.89
N THR A 185 4.71 -10.65 -22.00
CA THR A 185 5.34 -9.89 -23.08
C THR A 185 6.42 -8.98 -22.52
N ARG A 186 7.38 -8.56 -23.35
CA ARG A 186 8.44 -7.65 -22.92
C ARG A 186 7.88 -6.34 -22.35
N ASN A 187 6.83 -5.81 -22.94
CA ASN A 187 6.20 -4.57 -22.47
C ASN A 187 5.62 -4.73 -21.06
N VAL A 188 4.95 -5.84 -20.79
CA VAL A 188 4.41 -6.17 -19.48
C VAL A 188 5.55 -6.29 -18.44
N VAL A 189 6.59 -7.06 -18.78
CA VAL A 189 7.73 -7.23 -17.86
C VAL A 189 8.40 -5.90 -17.53
N VAL A 190 8.62 -5.03 -18.49
CA VAL A 190 9.26 -3.72 -18.29
C VAL A 190 8.35 -2.76 -17.52
N SER A 191 7.02 -2.86 -17.68
CA SER A 191 6.08 -1.98 -16.99
C SER A 191 5.79 -2.39 -15.54
N LEU A 192 6.10 -3.62 -15.15
CA LEU A 192 5.75 -4.16 -13.83
C LEU A 192 6.96 -4.50 -12.95
N ILE A 193 8.05 -4.90 -13.58
CA ILE A 193 9.18 -5.52 -12.90
C ILE A 193 10.40 -4.61 -12.96
N GLN A 194 10.83 -4.16 -11.81
CA GLN A 194 12.10 -3.46 -11.66
C GLN A 194 13.28 -4.42 -11.83
N SER A 195 13.22 -5.58 -11.16
CA SER A 195 14.26 -6.62 -11.28
C SER A 195 13.76 -8.00 -10.89
N VAL A 196 14.41 -9.04 -11.44
CA VAL A 196 14.26 -10.44 -11.05
C VAL A 196 15.59 -10.91 -10.49
N LYS A 197 15.67 -11.11 -9.18
CA LYS A 197 16.85 -11.65 -8.52
C LYS A 197 16.85 -13.17 -8.65
N VAL A 198 17.94 -13.73 -9.13
CA VAL A 198 18.13 -15.20 -9.28
C VAL A 198 19.14 -15.68 -8.26
N TYR A 199 18.71 -16.56 -7.37
CA TYR A 199 19.51 -17.17 -6.32
C TYR A 199 20.27 -18.41 -6.84
N GLU A 200 21.25 -18.85 -6.06
CA GLU A 200 21.87 -20.16 -6.26
C GLU A 200 20.82 -21.26 -6.07
N GLY A 201 20.76 -22.22 -6.99
CA GLY A 201 19.66 -23.21 -7.00
C GLY A 201 18.50 -22.87 -7.91
N GLY A 202 18.40 -21.61 -8.37
CA GLY A 202 17.41 -21.17 -9.35
C GLY A 202 16.13 -20.59 -8.75
N ASP A 203 16.04 -20.39 -7.46
CA ASP A 203 14.96 -19.62 -6.84
C ASP A 203 15.01 -18.15 -7.30
N ILE A 204 13.85 -17.51 -7.34
CA ILE A 204 13.73 -16.14 -7.80
C ILE A 204 13.00 -15.25 -6.78
N GLU A 205 13.35 -13.97 -6.79
CA GLU A 205 12.62 -12.90 -6.12
C GLU A 205 12.31 -11.83 -7.16
N ILE A 206 11.05 -11.45 -7.27
CA ILE A 206 10.63 -10.37 -8.17
C ILE A 206 10.48 -9.10 -7.35
N VAL A 207 11.13 -8.02 -7.80
CA VAL A 207 10.93 -6.66 -7.29
C VAL A 207 10.09 -5.92 -8.32
N LEU A 208 8.91 -5.46 -7.89
CA LEU A 208 8.00 -4.68 -8.74
C LEU A 208 8.39 -3.20 -8.74
N ASP A 209 8.05 -2.48 -9.80
CA ASP A 209 8.17 -1.02 -9.84
C ASP A 209 7.26 -0.33 -8.81
N CYS A 210 6.13 -0.96 -8.46
CA CYS A 210 5.15 -0.49 -7.48
C CYS A 210 5.14 -1.36 -6.19
N ASP A 211 6.29 -1.92 -5.79
CA ASP A 211 6.38 -2.85 -4.65
C ASP A 211 5.87 -2.24 -3.33
N ASP A 212 6.15 -0.96 -3.10
CA ASP A 212 5.72 -0.25 -1.89
C ASP A 212 4.19 -0.10 -1.83
N GLU A 213 3.55 0.27 -2.96
CA GLU A 213 2.10 0.40 -3.07
C GLU A 213 1.43 -0.97 -2.95
N TYR A 214 1.97 -1.98 -3.64
CA TYR A 214 1.51 -3.36 -3.54
C TYR A 214 1.48 -3.84 -2.09
N ARG A 215 2.59 -3.69 -1.37
CA ARG A 215 2.70 -4.11 0.04
C ARG A 215 1.74 -3.36 0.96
N LYS A 216 1.57 -2.05 0.76
CA LYS A 216 0.63 -1.24 1.54
C LYS A 216 -0.81 -1.68 1.35
N ILE A 217 -1.21 -1.96 0.12
CA ILE A 217 -2.58 -2.41 -0.21
C ILE A 217 -2.85 -3.79 0.39
N VAL A 218 -1.94 -4.74 0.22
CA VAL A 218 -2.07 -6.09 0.78
C VAL A 218 -2.11 -6.05 2.31
N ALA A 219 -1.25 -5.23 2.95
CA ALA A 219 -1.25 -5.06 4.40
C ALA A 219 -2.58 -4.47 4.90
N ARG A 220 -3.10 -3.44 4.22
CA ARG A 220 -4.38 -2.82 4.57
C ARG A 220 -5.55 -3.77 4.42
N ALA A 221 -5.61 -4.53 3.32
CA ALA A 221 -6.64 -5.55 3.15
C ALA A 221 -6.63 -6.57 4.29
N GLY A 222 -5.46 -7.06 4.68
CA GLY A 222 -5.31 -7.98 5.81
C GLY A 222 -5.65 -7.36 7.18
N GLU A 223 -5.50 -6.05 7.36
CA GLU A 223 -5.97 -5.34 8.57
C GLU A 223 -7.50 -5.23 8.59
N LEU A 224 -8.11 -4.87 7.47
CA LEU A 224 -9.56 -4.78 7.32
C LEU A 224 -10.21 -6.15 7.55
N GLU A 225 -9.68 -7.21 6.95
CA GLU A 225 -10.19 -8.57 7.12
C GLU A 225 -10.19 -8.99 8.59
N ARG A 226 -9.08 -8.77 9.32
CA ARG A 226 -9.00 -9.06 10.76
C ARG A 226 -10.00 -8.27 11.60
N GLN A 227 -10.27 -7.02 11.25
CA GLN A 227 -11.27 -6.19 11.93
C GLN A 227 -12.69 -6.75 11.73
N TYR A 228 -13.01 -7.18 10.51
CA TYR A 228 -14.31 -7.78 10.18
C TYR A 228 -14.51 -9.15 10.83
N ASP A 229 -13.49 -9.99 10.84
CA ASP A 229 -13.57 -11.32 11.47
C ASP A 229 -13.71 -11.21 13.00
N ALA A 230 -13.01 -10.28 13.63
CA ALA A 230 -13.15 -10.03 15.06
C ALA A 230 -14.57 -9.58 15.44
N GLU A 231 -15.23 -8.81 14.59
CA GLU A 231 -16.60 -8.36 14.80
C GLU A 231 -17.65 -9.46 14.55
N ARG A 232 -17.40 -10.39 13.62
CA ARG A 232 -18.27 -11.56 13.38
C ARG A 232 -18.29 -12.55 14.55
N LEU A 233 -17.23 -12.59 15.35
CA LEU A 233 -17.12 -13.47 16.52
C LEU A 233 -17.83 -12.91 17.78
N VAL A 234 -18.29 -11.67 17.74
CA VAL A 234 -18.93 -10.96 18.90
C VAL A 234 -20.46 -10.91 18.76
N VAL A 235 -21.04 -11.44 17.69
CA VAL A 235 -22.48 -11.58 17.46
C VAL A 235 -22.90 -13.03 17.65
#